data_40b06162c7cb4de05a4fc967320e1fbf
#
_entry.id   40b06162c7cb4de05a4fc967320e1fbf
#
_cell.length_a   1.000
_cell.length_b   1.000
_cell.length_c   1.000
_cell.angle_alpha   90.00
_cell.angle_beta   90.00
_cell.angle_gamma   90.00
#
_symmetry.space_group_name_H-M   'P 1'
#
loop_
_entity.id
_entity.type
_entity.pdbx_description
1 polymer ?
#
loop_
_entity_poly.entity_id
_entity_poly.type
_entity_poly.pdbx_seq_one_letter_code
_entity_poly.pdbx_strand_id
1 'polypeptide(L)'
;PGFDITIPMIYNPVKEEMDFMPTIIYIPESKDINWFLDEDYANPNNKFQRYIAHNLSDGLIQSCRKLAADINLNTFCRIDARLKKEHYDFDLELTEENTYFLEINPMPTVSTENAFFHSYSAINEQDQIYESINKFRNIIGGDSVHAFVLWSSILSFYSHVQK
;
A
#
# COMPACT_ATOMS: atom_id res chain seq x y z
N PRO A 1 -18.05 1.67 11.94
CA PRO A 1 -17.45 0.37 12.21
C PRO A 1 -16.64 -0.13 11.02
N GLY A 2 -15.58 -0.93 11.26
CA GLY A 2 -14.73 -1.46 10.23
C GLY A 2 -13.28 -1.59 10.68
N PHE A 3 -12.38 -1.89 9.73
CA PHE A 3 -10.96 -2.05 9.99
C PHE A 3 -10.15 -1.00 9.25
N ASP A 4 -9.10 -0.51 9.86
CA ASP A 4 -8.15 0.35 9.18
C ASP A 4 -7.35 -0.46 8.18
N ILE A 5 -7.17 0.10 7.00
CA ILE A 5 -6.37 -0.50 5.93
C ILE A 5 -5.41 0.54 5.35
N THR A 6 -4.30 0.05 4.87
CA THR A 6 -3.32 0.86 4.14
C THR A 6 -3.04 0.23 2.79
N ILE A 7 -3.21 1.00 1.72
CA ILE A 7 -2.97 0.62 0.33
C ILE A 7 -1.68 1.30 -0.14
N PRO A 8 -0.53 0.63 -0.09
CA PRO A 8 0.72 1.20 -0.55
C PRO A 8 0.81 1.13 -2.07
N MET A 9 1.29 2.21 -2.68
CA MET A 9 1.45 2.33 -4.12
C MET A 9 2.82 2.92 -4.46
N ILE A 10 3.34 2.56 -5.64
CA ILE A 10 4.57 3.11 -6.17
C ILE A 10 4.40 3.43 -7.66
N TYR A 11 4.95 4.57 -8.09
CA TYR A 11 4.84 4.96 -9.49
C TYR A 11 5.73 4.10 -10.38
N ASN A 12 5.14 3.58 -11.45
CA ASN A 12 5.83 2.84 -12.49
C ASN A 12 6.06 3.76 -13.71
N PRO A 13 7.30 4.23 -13.94
CA PRO A 13 7.58 5.17 -15.02
C PRO A 13 7.48 4.56 -16.41
N VAL A 14 7.46 3.24 -16.54
CA VAL A 14 7.30 2.55 -17.84
C VAL A 14 5.84 2.51 -18.25
N LYS A 15 4.95 2.27 -17.29
CA LYS A 15 3.50 2.27 -17.51
C LYS A 15 2.86 3.66 -17.38
N GLU A 16 3.60 4.61 -16.81
CA GLU A 16 3.13 5.96 -16.42
C GLU A 16 1.92 5.93 -15.47
N GLU A 17 1.88 4.94 -14.57
CA GLU A 17 0.79 4.74 -13.62
C GLU A 17 1.30 4.25 -12.26
N MET A 18 0.41 4.25 -11.27
CA MET A 18 0.71 3.66 -9.97
C MET A 18 0.51 2.15 -10.00
N ASP A 19 1.55 1.40 -9.63
CA ASP A 19 1.47 -0.03 -9.30
C ASP A 19 1.15 -0.20 -7.81
N PHE A 20 0.38 -1.24 -7.50
CA PHE A 20 -0.09 -1.55 -6.15
C PHE A 20 0.76 -2.63 -5.51
N MET A 21 1.10 -2.42 -4.25
CA MET A 21 1.63 -3.47 -3.40
C MET A 21 0.50 -4.09 -2.57
N PRO A 22 0.69 -5.29 -1.99
CA PRO A 22 -0.31 -5.91 -1.13
C PRO A 22 -0.82 -4.95 -0.04
N THR A 23 -2.14 -4.91 0.13
CA THR A 23 -2.79 -4.05 1.12
C THR A 23 -2.65 -4.63 2.52
N ILE A 24 -2.39 -3.78 3.51
CA ILE A 24 -2.35 -4.15 4.91
C ILE A 24 -3.69 -3.85 5.56
N ILE A 25 -4.28 -4.84 6.20
CA ILE A 25 -5.47 -4.69 7.04
C ILE A 25 -5.04 -4.84 8.50
N TYR A 26 -5.45 -3.89 9.33
CA TYR A 26 -5.15 -3.89 10.77
C TYR A 26 -6.35 -4.43 11.54
N ILE A 27 -6.15 -5.56 12.22
CA ILE A 27 -7.19 -6.24 12.98
C ILE A 27 -6.85 -6.10 14.46
N PRO A 28 -7.65 -5.35 15.24
CA PRO A 28 -7.41 -5.21 16.67
C PRO A 28 -7.57 -6.55 17.39
N GLU A 29 -6.70 -6.85 18.34
CA GLU A 29 -6.80 -8.06 19.17
C GLU A 29 -8.10 -8.08 20.00
N SER A 30 -8.61 -6.91 20.37
CA SER A 30 -9.89 -6.74 21.06
C SER A 30 -11.09 -7.12 20.21
N LYS A 31 -10.92 -7.26 18.87
CA LYS A 31 -12.01 -7.42 17.88
C LYS A 31 -13.05 -6.28 17.92
N ASP A 32 -12.67 -5.13 18.46
CA ASP A 32 -13.53 -3.95 18.45
C ASP A 32 -13.53 -3.31 17.06
N ILE A 33 -14.67 -3.36 16.39
CA ILE A 33 -14.88 -2.78 15.06
C ILE A 33 -14.88 -1.24 15.03
N ASN A 34 -14.93 -0.62 16.19
CA ASN A 34 -14.80 0.84 16.32
C ASN A 34 -13.36 1.27 16.66
N TRP A 35 -12.46 0.31 16.80
CA TRP A 35 -11.04 0.58 17.02
C TRP A 35 -10.44 1.33 15.83
N PHE A 36 -9.53 2.25 16.11
CA PHE A 36 -8.73 2.97 15.14
C PHE A 36 -7.25 2.74 15.42
N LEU A 37 -6.47 2.66 14.36
CA LEU A 37 -5.03 2.61 14.46
C LEU A 37 -4.53 3.96 15.02
N ASP A 38 -3.95 3.91 16.21
CA ASP A 38 -3.32 5.06 16.85
C ASP A 38 -1.85 5.12 16.46
N GLU A 39 -1.32 6.33 16.26
CA GLU A 39 0.12 6.55 16.02
C GLU A 39 0.99 6.15 17.22
N ASP A 40 0.45 6.11 18.42
CA ASP A 40 1.14 5.60 19.60
C ASP A 40 1.21 4.07 19.63
N TYR A 41 2.14 3.52 18.84
CA TYR A 41 2.41 2.08 18.80
C TYR A 41 2.88 1.51 20.16
N ALA A 42 3.31 2.36 21.08
CA ALA A 42 3.71 1.96 22.44
C ALA A 42 2.50 1.81 23.39
N ASN A 43 1.32 2.28 22.99
CA ASN A 43 0.10 2.13 23.78
C ASN A 43 -0.27 0.64 23.88
N PRO A 44 -0.32 0.06 25.10
CA PRO A 44 -0.64 -1.36 25.28
C PRO A 44 -2.05 -1.74 24.80
N ASN A 45 -2.94 -0.76 24.62
CA ASN A 45 -4.27 -0.97 24.08
C ASN A 45 -4.30 -0.97 22.54
N ASN A 46 -3.20 -0.58 21.89
CA ASN A 46 -3.05 -0.53 20.44
C ASN A 46 -2.51 -1.85 19.88
N LYS A 47 -3.01 -2.98 20.40
CA LYS A 47 -2.62 -4.31 19.93
C LYS A 47 -3.44 -4.71 18.73
N PHE A 48 -2.76 -5.06 17.65
CA PHE A 48 -3.39 -5.51 16.42
C PHE A 48 -2.55 -6.57 15.70
N GLN A 49 -3.20 -7.34 14.87
CA GLN A 49 -2.58 -8.22 13.88
C GLN A 49 -2.64 -7.56 12.50
N ARG A 50 -1.61 -7.78 11.68
CA ARG A 50 -1.61 -7.36 10.28
C ARG A 50 -2.02 -8.53 9.42
N TYR A 51 -2.96 -8.27 8.54
CA TYR A 51 -3.35 -9.22 7.51
C TYR A 51 -3.02 -8.62 6.14
N ILE A 52 -2.55 -9.48 5.23
CA ILE A 52 -2.16 -9.08 3.87
C ILE A 52 -3.29 -9.43 2.91
N ALA A 53 -3.79 -8.44 2.19
CA ALA A 53 -4.78 -8.59 1.13
C ALA A 53 -4.16 -8.30 -0.23
N HIS A 54 -4.28 -9.25 -1.16
CA HIS A 54 -3.76 -9.14 -2.53
C HIS A 54 -4.85 -8.73 -3.54
N ASN A 55 -6.12 -8.91 -3.20
CA ASN A 55 -7.24 -8.74 -4.11
C ASN A 55 -7.86 -7.35 -3.98
N LEU A 56 -7.59 -6.49 -4.97
CA LEU A 56 -8.25 -5.21 -5.15
C LEU A 56 -9.11 -5.29 -6.42
N SER A 57 -10.37 -4.82 -6.35
CA SER A 57 -11.19 -4.70 -7.55
C SER A 57 -10.62 -3.69 -8.54
N ASP A 58 -10.90 -3.88 -9.81
CA ASP A 58 -10.49 -2.94 -10.87
C ASP A 58 -11.01 -1.51 -10.59
N GLY A 59 -12.22 -1.38 -10.07
CA GLY A 59 -12.79 -0.09 -9.71
C GLY A 59 -12.01 0.58 -8.58
N LEU A 60 -11.68 -0.12 -7.51
CA LEU A 60 -10.86 0.43 -6.42
C LEU A 60 -9.47 0.85 -6.93
N ILE A 61 -8.84 0.04 -7.79
CA ILE A 61 -7.57 0.36 -8.45
C ILE A 61 -7.68 1.67 -9.22
N GLN A 62 -8.72 1.84 -10.05
CA GLN A 62 -8.92 3.06 -10.83
C GLN A 62 -9.18 4.28 -9.94
N SER A 63 -9.93 4.11 -8.86
CA SER A 63 -10.21 5.19 -7.90
C SER A 63 -8.93 5.66 -7.20
N CYS A 64 -8.07 4.73 -6.78
CA CYS A 64 -6.77 5.05 -6.20
C CYS A 64 -5.83 5.74 -7.20
N ARG A 65 -5.76 5.25 -8.45
CA ARG A 65 -4.95 5.87 -9.51
C ARG A 65 -5.42 7.27 -9.83
N LYS A 66 -6.73 7.47 -9.93
CA LYS A 66 -7.31 8.79 -10.14
C LYS A 66 -6.95 9.75 -9.04
N LEU A 67 -7.07 9.34 -7.77
CA LEU A 67 -6.71 10.16 -6.62
C LEU A 67 -5.23 10.58 -6.67
N ALA A 68 -4.33 9.65 -6.97
CA ALA A 68 -2.91 9.95 -7.12
C ALA A 68 -2.63 10.92 -8.29
N ALA A 69 -3.30 10.73 -9.43
CA ALA A 69 -3.17 11.58 -10.61
C ALA A 69 -3.70 13.00 -10.36
N ASP A 70 -4.83 13.15 -9.67
CA ASP A 70 -5.46 14.45 -9.36
C ASP A 70 -4.53 15.34 -8.52
N ILE A 71 -3.59 14.77 -7.77
CA ILE A 71 -2.58 15.50 -7.00
C ILE A 71 -1.17 15.45 -7.62
N ASN A 72 -1.05 15.01 -8.88
CA ASN A 72 0.22 14.85 -9.61
C ASN A 72 1.26 13.98 -8.86
N LEU A 73 0.81 12.94 -8.20
CA LEU A 73 1.68 12.05 -7.46
C LEU A 73 2.35 11.05 -8.41
N ASN A 74 3.68 11.10 -8.47
CA ASN A 74 4.49 10.31 -9.40
C ASN A 74 5.71 9.65 -8.72
N THR A 75 5.61 9.35 -7.44
CA THR A 75 6.66 8.69 -6.67
C THR A 75 6.09 7.44 -5.98
N PHE A 76 6.01 7.48 -4.68
CA PHE A 76 5.38 6.43 -3.88
C PHE A 76 4.45 7.08 -2.86
N CYS A 77 3.43 6.37 -2.46
CA CYS A 77 2.49 6.83 -1.45
C CYS A 77 1.79 5.67 -0.78
N ARG A 78 1.01 5.98 0.23
CA ARG A 78 -0.02 5.10 0.75
C ARG A 78 -1.35 5.83 0.83
N ILE A 79 -2.41 5.12 0.54
CA ILE A 79 -3.76 5.56 0.85
C ILE A 79 -4.17 4.84 2.14
N ASP A 80 -4.51 5.61 3.15
CA ASP A 80 -5.09 5.09 4.38
C ASP A 80 -6.62 5.16 4.24
N ALA A 81 -7.27 4.05 4.54
CA ALA A 81 -8.69 3.87 4.31
C ALA A 81 -9.32 3.03 5.42
N ARG A 82 -10.64 2.94 5.40
CA ARG A 82 -11.42 2.11 6.32
C ARG A 82 -12.20 1.07 5.55
N LEU A 83 -11.99 -0.20 5.88
CA LEU A 83 -12.78 -1.29 5.35
C LEU A 83 -14.09 -1.36 6.12
N LYS A 84 -15.22 -1.15 5.44
CA LYS A 84 -16.57 -1.28 6.00
C LYS A 84 -16.90 -2.75 6.15
N LYS A 85 -16.66 -3.30 7.33
CA LYS A 85 -17.02 -4.68 7.62
C LYS A 85 -17.24 -4.92 9.10
N GLU A 86 -18.28 -5.71 9.41
CA GLU A 86 -18.56 -6.15 10.77
C GLU A 86 -17.80 -7.43 11.14
N HIS A 87 -17.49 -8.26 10.13
CA HIS A 87 -16.75 -9.50 10.30
C HIS A 87 -15.65 -9.61 9.25
N TYR A 88 -14.50 -10.10 9.66
CA TYR A 88 -13.37 -10.32 8.80
C TYR A 88 -13.52 -11.64 8.03
N ASP A 89 -13.35 -11.56 6.71
CA ASP A 89 -13.28 -12.71 5.79
C ASP A 89 -11.95 -12.63 5.03
N PHE A 90 -11.12 -13.66 5.14
CA PHE A 90 -9.76 -13.65 4.60
C PHE A 90 -9.71 -13.67 3.06
N ASP A 91 -10.77 -14.08 2.40
CA ASP A 91 -10.87 -14.12 0.93
C ASP A 91 -11.56 -12.88 0.33
N LEU A 92 -11.67 -11.81 1.13
CA LEU A 92 -12.38 -10.61 0.73
C LEU A 92 -11.65 -9.84 -0.36
N GLU A 93 -12.33 -9.57 -1.46
CA GLU A 93 -11.93 -8.54 -2.40
C GLU A 93 -12.22 -7.13 -1.84
N LEU A 94 -11.23 -6.26 -1.88
CA LEU A 94 -11.41 -4.84 -1.53
C LEU A 94 -11.99 -4.11 -2.73
N THR A 95 -13.14 -3.45 -2.53
CA THR A 95 -13.91 -2.75 -3.57
C THR A 95 -14.21 -1.32 -3.16
N GLU A 96 -14.65 -0.47 -4.11
CA GLU A 96 -15.09 0.90 -3.79
C GLU A 96 -16.30 0.93 -2.85
N GLU A 97 -17.13 -0.12 -2.85
CA GLU A 97 -18.32 -0.18 -2.03
C GLU A 97 -18.01 -0.50 -0.56
N ASN A 98 -16.90 -1.22 -0.31
CA ASN A 98 -16.49 -1.61 1.04
C ASN A 98 -15.27 -0.86 1.57
N THR A 99 -14.68 0.06 0.78
CA THR A 99 -13.47 0.81 1.15
C THR A 99 -13.75 2.30 1.17
N TYR A 100 -13.52 2.94 2.32
CA TYR A 100 -13.65 4.39 2.49
C TYR A 100 -12.29 5.03 2.65
N PHE A 101 -11.89 5.87 1.70
CA PHE A 101 -10.65 6.63 1.78
C PHE A 101 -10.71 7.65 2.90
N LEU A 102 -9.66 7.70 3.71
CA LEU A 102 -9.47 8.65 4.79
C LEU A 102 -8.46 9.72 4.40
N GLU A 103 -7.28 9.29 3.96
CA GLU A 103 -6.22 10.20 3.56
C GLU A 103 -5.29 9.56 2.53
N ILE A 104 -4.52 10.40 1.84
CA ILE A 104 -3.37 10.00 1.04
C ILE A 104 -2.10 10.59 1.65
N ASN A 105 -1.13 9.72 1.94
CA ASN A 105 0.17 10.11 2.45
C ASN A 105 1.21 10.00 1.31
N PRO A 106 1.68 11.15 0.78
CA PRO A 106 2.60 11.18 -0.37
C PRO A 106 4.05 10.87 0.00
N MET A 107 4.37 10.79 1.29
CA MET A 107 5.72 10.46 1.78
C MET A 107 5.63 9.54 3.01
N PRO A 108 5.14 8.31 2.84
CA PRO A 108 5.02 7.40 3.96
C PRO A 108 6.40 6.97 4.47
N THR A 109 6.51 6.76 5.76
CA THR A 109 7.72 6.20 6.35
C THR A 109 7.98 4.79 5.83
N VAL A 110 9.21 4.49 5.46
CA VAL A 110 9.67 3.18 5.01
C VAL A 110 10.59 2.60 6.08
N SER A 111 10.02 2.07 7.16
CA SER A 111 10.76 1.37 8.22
C SER A 111 10.25 -0.06 8.37
N THR A 112 11.00 -0.90 9.07
CA THR A 112 10.67 -2.33 9.26
C THR A 112 9.36 -2.57 10.04
N GLU A 113 8.82 -1.53 10.68
CA GLU A 113 7.63 -1.63 11.52
C GLU A 113 6.35 -1.15 10.82
N ASN A 114 6.48 -0.49 9.66
CA ASN A 114 5.34 0.11 9.00
C ASN A 114 4.77 -0.69 7.82
N ALA A 115 3.62 -0.23 7.33
CA ALA A 115 2.86 -0.88 6.27
C ALA A 115 3.68 -1.09 4.99
N PHE A 116 4.49 -0.11 4.59
CA PHE A 116 5.24 -0.18 3.33
C PHE A 116 6.22 -1.34 3.31
N PHE A 117 6.95 -1.56 4.42
CA PHE A 117 7.87 -2.70 4.55
C PHE A 117 7.13 -4.04 4.56
N HIS A 118 6.05 -4.15 5.34
CA HIS A 118 5.28 -5.39 5.43
C HIS A 118 4.64 -5.74 4.09
N SER A 119 4.11 -4.75 3.39
CA SER A 119 3.54 -4.92 2.05
C SER A 119 4.60 -5.39 1.05
N TYR A 120 5.78 -4.74 1.01
CA TYR A 120 6.89 -5.15 0.14
C TYR A 120 7.35 -6.58 0.41
N SER A 121 7.44 -6.96 1.67
CA SER A 121 7.87 -8.31 2.07
C SER A 121 6.84 -9.40 1.72
N ALA A 122 5.58 -9.03 1.51
CA ALA A 122 4.49 -9.95 1.19
C ALA A 122 4.23 -10.11 -0.32
N ILE A 123 4.97 -9.37 -1.18
CA ILE A 123 4.76 -9.42 -2.63
C ILE A 123 5.05 -10.82 -3.17
N ASN A 124 4.11 -11.34 -3.95
CA ASN A 124 4.18 -12.65 -4.60
C ASN A 124 3.90 -12.53 -6.11
N GLU A 125 3.97 -13.66 -6.83
CA GLU A 125 3.84 -13.73 -8.29
C GLU A 125 2.48 -13.27 -8.84
N GLN A 126 1.46 -13.13 -8.01
CA GLN A 126 0.12 -12.68 -8.40
C GLN A 126 -0.01 -11.15 -8.35
N ASP A 127 0.91 -10.47 -7.67
CA ASP A 127 0.86 -9.03 -7.52
C ASP A 127 1.31 -8.29 -8.78
N GLN A 128 0.61 -7.23 -9.14
CA GLN A 128 0.92 -6.41 -10.34
C GLN A 128 2.36 -5.88 -10.36
N ILE A 129 2.93 -5.65 -9.20
CA ILE A 129 4.27 -5.08 -9.02
C ILE A 129 5.39 -6.13 -9.08
N TYR A 130 5.06 -7.42 -9.07
CA TYR A 130 6.04 -8.52 -8.93
C TYR A 130 7.17 -8.47 -9.96
N GLU A 131 6.84 -8.27 -11.24
CA GLU A 131 7.83 -8.20 -12.30
C GLU A 131 8.80 -7.02 -12.14
N SER A 132 8.27 -5.86 -11.73
CA SER A 132 9.08 -4.66 -11.47
C SER A 132 10.07 -4.89 -10.33
N ILE A 133 9.63 -5.56 -9.27
CA ILE A 133 10.48 -5.90 -8.12
C ILE A 133 11.53 -6.94 -8.49
N ASN A 134 11.18 -7.98 -9.23
CA ASN A 134 12.15 -8.98 -9.68
C ASN A 134 13.23 -8.37 -10.59
N LYS A 135 12.83 -7.49 -11.49
CA LYS A 135 13.78 -6.75 -12.32
C LYS A 135 14.73 -5.91 -11.46
N PHE A 136 14.22 -5.21 -10.48
CA PHE A 136 15.03 -4.45 -9.54
C PHE A 136 16.00 -5.34 -8.74
N ARG A 137 15.51 -6.44 -8.14
CA ARG A 137 16.33 -7.39 -7.38
C ARG A 137 17.50 -7.92 -8.21
N ASN A 138 17.27 -8.20 -9.49
CA ASN A 138 18.31 -8.64 -10.43
C ASN A 138 19.34 -7.55 -10.72
N ILE A 139 18.94 -6.28 -10.78
CA ILE A 139 19.84 -5.16 -11.03
C ILE A 139 20.75 -4.88 -9.83
N ILE A 140 20.20 -4.87 -8.63
CA ILE A 140 20.96 -4.52 -7.41
C ILE A 140 21.66 -5.71 -6.76
N GLY A 141 21.32 -6.93 -7.17
CA GLY A 141 21.87 -8.16 -6.56
C GLY A 141 21.43 -8.37 -5.11
N GLY A 142 20.25 -7.87 -4.73
CA GLY A 142 19.75 -7.97 -3.37
C GLY A 142 18.27 -7.57 -3.24
N ASP A 143 17.77 -7.60 -2.00
CA ASP A 143 16.38 -7.31 -1.67
C ASP A 143 16.31 -6.24 -0.55
N SER A 144 15.90 -5.04 -0.90
CA SER A 144 15.78 -3.91 0.02
C SER A 144 14.66 -2.98 -0.40
N VAL A 145 13.64 -2.85 0.45
CA VAL A 145 12.52 -1.92 0.23
C VAL A 145 13.00 -0.48 0.09
N HIS A 146 13.98 -0.04 0.88
CA HIS A 146 14.52 1.31 0.81
C HIS A 146 15.21 1.58 -0.53
N ALA A 147 16.03 0.62 -0.99
CA ALA A 147 16.68 0.72 -2.28
C ALA A 147 15.65 0.68 -3.43
N PHE A 148 14.59 -0.10 -3.31
CA PHE A 148 13.51 -0.16 -4.29
C PHE A 148 12.75 1.15 -4.40
N VAL A 149 12.35 1.76 -3.26
CA VAL A 149 11.68 3.06 -3.23
C VAL A 149 12.57 4.15 -3.82
N LEU A 150 13.86 4.18 -3.47
CA LEU A 150 14.82 5.15 -4.02
C LEU A 150 14.98 4.97 -5.53
N TRP A 151 15.18 3.74 -6.00
CA TRP A 151 15.32 3.42 -7.41
C TRP A 151 14.11 3.86 -8.23
N SER A 152 12.90 3.55 -7.75
CA SER A 152 11.66 3.93 -8.40
C SER A 152 11.48 5.45 -8.46
N SER A 153 11.84 6.15 -7.39
CA SER A 153 11.80 7.62 -7.34
C SER A 153 12.79 8.25 -8.31
N ILE A 154 14.00 7.70 -8.45
CA ILE A 154 15.00 8.14 -9.43
C ILE A 154 14.50 7.93 -10.86
N LEU A 155 13.93 6.76 -11.16
CA LEU A 155 13.38 6.49 -12.50
C LEU A 155 12.23 7.43 -12.84
N SER A 156 11.34 7.70 -11.88
CA SER A 156 10.25 8.67 -12.05
C SER A 156 10.79 10.06 -12.38
N PHE A 157 11.79 10.53 -11.64
CA PHE A 157 12.43 11.82 -11.90
C PHE A 157 13.00 11.89 -13.33
N TYR A 158 13.76 10.87 -13.76
CA TYR A 158 14.35 10.86 -15.10
C TYR A 158 13.30 10.81 -16.20
N SER A 159 12.21 10.09 -16.03
CA SER A 159 11.12 10.03 -17.03
C SER A 159 10.43 11.38 -17.23
N HIS A 160 10.42 12.24 -16.20
CA HIS A 160 9.85 13.59 -16.29
C HIS A 160 10.79 14.63 -16.88
N VAL A 161 12.11 14.46 -16.71
CA VAL A 161 13.12 15.42 -17.24
C VAL A 161 13.34 15.24 -18.74
N GLN A 162 13.01 14.06 -19.30
CA GLN A 162 13.17 13.78 -20.72
C GLN A 162 11.96 14.14 -21.59
N LYS A 163 10.87 14.60 -20.99
CA LYS A 163 9.68 15.13 -21.66
C LYS A 163 9.73 16.65 -21.74
#